data_be5929e361658e8639057f5a30632e92
#
_entry.id   be5929e361658e8639057f5a30632e92
#
_cell.length_a   1.000
_cell.length_b   1.000
_cell.length_c   1.000
_cell.angle_alpha   90.00
_cell.angle_beta   90.00
_cell.angle_gamma   90.00
#
_symmetry.space_group_name_H-M   'P 1'
#
loop_
_entity.id
_entity.type
_entity.pdbx_description
1 polymer ?
#
loop_
_entity_poly.entity_id
_entity_poly.type
_entity_poly.pdbx_seq_one_letter_code
_entity_poly.pdbx_strand_id
1 'polypeptide(L)'
;MKRLLIVAALLAVIAPSASAEQSRPWLWQCEQIGRLDAQWRCYVRLLLQDIDESGNPASELPRIDRRARAAGTSLEGNCHALMHEVGRRYGAEHHVTLARLMDYIPRSNDPTCSAGFGMGLVMYLGPQIILSGGRSALTQCMRLPTRYRSYTCVHGIGHALMRAYHGRLRESVQSCRKLGEQAPDCAQGAFHDYWISLRGADGTVRRANGVSPRFLCNGHLWYVRPCWFRYFAEQAAGPIVDSARSIRTACVGLHRLQRYGCVSAAALSIPEDPLTQTRICARLAARDAGACLRGVAVQALERSPPKQRALFALCTRMPPGALGDCERWFGRTLALVTDGRFPCPDNACRQGAALIGEPLVTFS
;
A
#
# COMPACT_ATOMS: atom_id res chain seq x y z
N MET A 1 4.96 -85.19 27.16
CA MET A 1 4.30 -84.26 26.23
C MET A 1 4.55 -82.86 26.75
N LYS A 2 5.54 -82.16 26.16
CA LYS A 2 5.92 -80.77 26.52
C LYS A 2 5.38 -79.84 25.44
N ARG A 3 4.44 -78.95 25.86
CA ARG A 3 3.89 -77.93 24.97
C ARG A 3 4.86 -76.70 24.92
N LEU A 4 5.46 -76.39 23.77
CA LEU A 4 6.19 -75.19 23.51
C LEU A 4 5.18 -74.08 23.19
N LEU A 5 5.19 -73.03 24.00
CA LEU A 5 4.50 -71.76 23.70
C LEU A 5 5.46 -70.89 22.99
N ILE A 6 5.16 -70.57 21.69
CA ILE A 6 5.86 -69.59 20.87
C ILE A 6 5.20 -68.21 21.13
N VAL A 7 5.93 -67.31 21.81
CA VAL A 7 5.52 -65.93 21.99
C VAL A 7 6.05 -65.17 20.74
N ALA A 8 5.14 -64.80 19.83
CA ALA A 8 5.44 -63.91 18.72
C ALA A 8 5.42 -62.46 19.21
N ALA A 9 6.61 -61.86 19.36
CA ALA A 9 6.73 -60.43 19.64
C ALA A 9 6.47 -59.64 18.38
N LEU A 10 5.31 -58.99 18.28
CA LEU A 10 5.01 -57.97 17.23
C LEU A 10 5.81 -56.71 17.53
N LEU A 11 6.91 -56.51 16.81
CA LEU A 11 7.59 -55.22 16.68
C LEU A 11 6.73 -54.32 15.84
N ALA A 12 5.92 -53.49 16.45
CA ALA A 12 5.26 -52.37 15.80
C ALA A 12 6.33 -51.33 15.46
N VAL A 13 6.77 -51.32 14.19
CA VAL A 13 7.58 -50.22 13.61
C VAL A 13 6.68 -49.00 13.59
N ILE A 14 6.86 -48.11 14.58
CA ILE A 14 6.25 -46.78 14.53
C ILE A 14 6.95 -46.00 13.42
N ALA A 15 6.39 -46.03 12.22
CA ALA A 15 6.76 -45.12 11.15
C ALA A 15 6.46 -43.70 11.65
N PRO A 16 7.42 -42.75 11.57
CA PRO A 16 7.11 -41.39 11.91
C PRO A 16 6.02 -40.90 10.97
N SER A 17 4.88 -40.55 11.58
CA SER A 17 3.72 -40.06 10.85
C SER A 17 4.10 -38.84 10.02
N ALA A 18 4.04 -38.94 8.70
CA ALA A 18 4.22 -37.87 7.73
C ALA A 18 3.19 -36.73 7.81
N SER A 19 2.34 -36.77 8.87
CA SER A 19 1.24 -35.83 9.05
C SER A 19 1.61 -34.52 9.80
N ALA A 20 2.79 -34.45 10.41
CA ALA A 20 3.19 -33.23 11.16
C ALA A 20 3.74 -32.12 10.27
N GLU A 21 4.13 -32.43 9.04
CA GLU A 21 4.72 -31.45 8.10
C GLU A 21 3.65 -30.67 7.30
N GLN A 22 2.43 -31.21 7.18
CA GLN A 22 1.34 -30.59 6.43
C GLN A 22 0.58 -29.50 7.19
N SER A 23 0.85 -29.27 8.48
CA SER A 23 0.16 -28.28 9.31
C SER A 23 0.94 -26.99 9.56
N ARG A 24 2.14 -26.83 8.98
CA ARG A 24 2.92 -25.63 9.21
C ARG A 24 2.36 -24.46 8.39
N PRO A 25 2.12 -23.28 9.02
CA PRO A 25 1.65 -22.11 8.28
C PRO A 25 2.61 -21.77 7.14
N TRP A 26 2.05 -21.34 6.04
CA TRP A 26 2.82 -20.86 4.90
C TRP A 26 3.80 -19.76 5.31
N LEU A 27 5.06 -19.87 4.87
CA LEU A 27 6.17 -18.98 5.24
C LEU A 27 6.56 -18.97 6.74
N TRP A 28 6.09 -19.96 7.55
CA TRP A 28 6.40 -20.07 8.98
C TRP A 28 7.90 -19.99 9.28
N GLN A 29 8.74 -20.51 8.39
CA GLN A 29 10.18 -20.49 8.55
C GLN A 29 10.77 -19.08 8.59
N CYS A 30 10.14 -18.10 7.92
CA CYS A 30 10.56 -16.71 7.98
C CYS A 30 10.15 -16.07 9.31
N GLU A 31 9.02 -16.48 9.88
CA GLU A 31 8.52 -15.95 11.16
C GLU A 31 9.41 -16.34 12.34
N GLN A 32 10.17 -17.43 12.21
CA GLN A 32 11.12 -17.87 13.24
C GLN A 32 12.41 -17.01 13.24
N ILE A 33 12.59 -16.13 12.30
CA ILE A 33 13.78 -15.29 12.20
C ILE A 33 13.57 -14.02 13.05
N GLY A 34 14.30 -13.91 14.15
CA GLY A 34 14.15 -12.79 15.08
C GLY A 34 14.66 -11.42 14.57
N ARG A 35 15.46 -11.39 13.50
CA ARG A 35 15.95 -10.15 12.89
C ARG A 35 15.07 -9.73 11.71
N LEU A 36 14.48 -8.57 11.79
CA LEU A 36 13.54 -8.05 10.78
C LEU A 36 14.13 -8.01 9.37
N ASP A 37 15.37 -7.60 9.20
CA ASP A 37 16.03 -7.54 7.90
C ASP A 37 16.27 -8.94 7.27
N ALA A 38 16.58 -9.94 8.10
CA ALA A 38 16.75 -11.32 7.67
C ALA A 38 15.38 -11.97 7.38
N GLN A 39 14.38 -11.70 8.22
CA GLN A 39 13.00 -12.11 8.00
C GLN A 39 12.46 -11.56 6.68
N TRP A 40 12.69 -10.27 6.41
CA TRP A 40 12.31 -9.63 5.16
C TRP A 40 12.94 -10.30 3.94
N ARG A 41 14.24 -10.57 3.98
CA ARG A 41 14.94 -11.28 2.89
C ARG A 41 14.40 -12.70 2.68
N CYS A 42 14.03 -13.38 3.77
CA CYS A 42 13.43 -14.71 3.72
C CYS A 42 12.09 -14.67 2.96
N TYR A 43 11.19 -13.77 3.34
CA TYR A 43 9.90 -13.60 2.67
C TYR A 43 10.07 -13.29 1.18
N VAL A 44 10.93 -12.32 0.85
CA VAL A 44 11.18 -11.94 -0.56
C VAL A 44 11.67 -13.13 -1.38
N ARG A 45 12.61 -13.91 -0.84
CA ARG A 45 13.14 -15.09 -1.54
C ARG A 45 12.09 -16.14 -1.80
N LEU A 46 11.27 -16.47 -0.80
CA LEU A 46 10.25 -17.52 -0.93
C LEU A 46 9.09 -17.11 -1.82
N LEU A 47 8.65 -15.85 -1.71
CA LEU A 47 7.60 -15.30 -2.58
C LEU A 47 8.07 -15.25 -4.05
N LEU A 48 9.33 -14.89 -4.29
CA LEU A 48 9.90 -14.92 -5.63
C LEU A 48 9.94 -16.36 -6.17
N GLN A 49 10.40 -17.31 -5.36
CA GLN A 49 10.42 -18.72 -5.71
C GLN A 49 9.02 -19.26 -6.04
N ASP A 50 7.99 -18.98 -5.23
CA ASP A 50 6.60 -19.39 -5.50
C ASP A 50 6.11 -18.86 -6.86
N ILE A 51 6.47 -17.62 -7.21
CA ILE A 51 6.11 -17.00 -8.48
C ILE A 51 6.85 -17.65 -9.64
N ASP A 52 8.15 -17.90 -9.51
CA ASP A 52 8.97 -18.52 -10.55
C ASP A 52 8.54 -19.96 -10.82
N GLU A 53 8.30 -20.75 -9.78
CA GLU A 53 7.81 -22.14 -9.88
C GLU A 53 6.44 -22.22 -10.57
N SER A 54 5.59 -21.19 -10.41
CA SER A 54 4.30 -21.14 -11.08
C SER A 54 4.42 -20.87 -12.59
N GLY A 55 5.52 -20.27 -13.03
CA GLY A 55 5.76 -19.83 -14.40
C GLY A 55 4.85 -18.70 -14.90
N ASN A 56 3.88 -18.24 -14.06
CA ASN A 56 2.92 -17.20 -14.43
C ASN A 56 2.53 -16.32 -13.23
N PRO A 57 3.19 -15.17 -13.05
CA PRO A 57 2.87 -14.25 -11.96
C PRO A 57 1.39 -13.86 -11.90
N ALA A 58 0.76 -13.61 -13.05
CA ALA A 58 -0.63 -13.15 -13.09
C ALA A 58 -1.61 -14.20 -12.50
N SER A 59 -1.29 -15.49 -12.53
CA SER A 59 -2.09 -16.54 -11.91
C SER A 59 -1.72 -16.79 -10.45
N GLU A 60 -0.44 -16.65 -10.08
CA GLU A 60 0.04 -16.96 -8.74
C GLU A 60 -0.26 -15.81 -7.73
N LEU A 61 -0.13 -14.57 -8.14
CA LEU A 61 -0.36 -13.42 -7.27
C LEU A 61 -1.72 -13.43 -6.54
N PRO A 62 -2.85 -13.79 -7.16
CA PRO A 62 -4.12 -13.95 -6.44
C PRO A 62 -4.10 -15.08 -5.39
N ARG A 63 -3.27 -16.10 -5.57
CA ARG A 63 -3.08 -17.17 -4.56
C ARG A 63 -2.27 -16.64 -3.39
N ILE A 64 -1.21 -15.90 -3.65
CA ILE A 64 -0.40 -15.21 -2.64
C ILE A 64 -1.27 -14.25 -1.84
N ASP A 65 -2.11 -13.43 -2.48
CA ASP A 65 -3.05 -12.52 -1.81
C ASP A 65 -3.99 -13.26 -0.84
N ARG A 66 -4.54 -14.40 -1.26
CA ARG A 66 -5.41 -15.22 -0.39
C ARG A 66 -4.65 -15.84 0.79
N ARG A 67 -3.45 -16.37 0.54
CA ARG A 67 -2.61 -16.99 1.57
C ARG A 67 -2.13 -15.96 2.60
N ALA A 68 -1.72 -14.76 2.16
CA ALA A 68 -1.30 -13.68 3.05
C ALA A 68 -2.43 -13.26 4.00
N ARG A 69 -3.67 -13.15 3.47
CA ARG A 69 -4.85 -12.86 4.31
C ARG A 69 -5.20 -13.98 5.26
N ALA A 70 -5.07 -15.25 4.82
CA ALA A 70 -5.35 -16.40 5.67
C ALA A 70 -4.31 -16.57 6.78
N ALA A 71 -3.06 -16.21 6.51
CA ALA A 71 -2.00 -16.25 7.51
C ALA A 71 -2.22 -15.24 8.64
N GLY A 72 -2.95 -14.13 8.35
CA GLY A 72 -3.12 -13.03 9.30
C GLY A 72 -1.80 -12.34 9.63
N THR A 73 -1.83 -11.33 10.49
CA THR A 73 -0.61 -10.81 11.13
C THR A 73 0.30 -9.90 10.30
N SER A 74 1.61 -10.02 10.56
CA SER A 74 2.66 -9.16 10.00
C SER A 74 2.80 -9.27 8.48
N LEU A 75 2.51 -10.43 7.91
CA LEU A 75 2.62 -10.64 6.46
C LEU A 75 1.51 -9.90 5.70
N GLU A 76 0.25 -9.96 6.17
CA GLU A 76 -0.87 -9.24 5.53
C GLU A 76 -0.59 -7.74 5.48
N GLY A 77 -0.16 -7.15 6.61
CA GLY A 77 0.15 -5.72 6.72
C GLY A 77 1.36 -5.27 5.90
N ASN A 78 2.31 -6.19 5.63
CA ASN A 78 3.57 -5.87 4.93
C ASN A 78 3.63 -6.40 3.50
N CYS A 79 2.67 -7.22 3.05
CA CYS A 79 2.74 -7.90 1.76
C CYS A 79 2.92 -6.93 0.60
N HIS A 80 2.21 -5.81 0.62
CA HIS A 80 2.35 -4.79 -0.42
C HIS A 80 3.81 -4.30 -0.55
N ALA A 81 4.44 -3.94 0.56
CA ALA A 81 5.82 -3.45 0.55
C ALA A 81 6.84 -4.55 0.21
N LEU A 82 6.63 -5.78 0.70
CA LEU A 82 7.45 -6.95 0.33
C LEU A 82 7.40 -7.19 -1.18
N MET A 83 6.23 -7.12 -1.76
CA MET A 83 6.01 -7.39 -3.17
C MET A 83 6.58 -6.32 -4.10
N HIS A 84 6.89 -5.11 -3.61
CA HIS A 84 7.73 -4.15 -4.36
C HIS A 84 9.10 -4.75 -4.65
N GLU A 85 9.77 -5.33 -3.66
CA GLU A 85 11.09 -5.93 -3.86
C GLU A 85 11.02 -7.21 -4.68
N VAL A 86 10.00 -8.04 -4.47
CA VAL A 86 9.76 -9.26 -5.28
C VAL A 86 9.57 -8.89 -6.75
N GLY A 87 8.67 -7.96 -7.06
CA GLY A 87 8.40 -7.55 -8.44
C GLY A 87 9.63 -6.90 -9.11
N ARG A 88 10.41 -6.13 -8.35
CA ARG A 88 11.65 -5.53 -8.85
C ARG A 88 12.70 -6.60 -9.21
N ARG A 89 12.89 -7.62 -8.36
CA ARG A 89 13.82 -8.73 -8.63
C ARG A 89 13.33 -9.58 -9.79
N TYR A 90 12.06 -9.95 -9.78
CA TYR A 90 11.46 -10.67 -10.89
C TYR A 90 11.66 -9.95 -12.22
N GLY A 91 11.42 -8.64 -12.24
CA GLY A 91 11.67 -7.83 -13.43
C GLY A 91 13.10 -7.87 -13.93
N ALA A 92 14.08 -7.89 -13.01
CA ALA A 92 15.50 -7.99 -13.35
C ALA A 92 15.89 -9.39 -13.86
N GLU A 93 15.45 -10.44 -13.17
CA GLU A 93 15.77 -11.84 -13.52
C GLU A 93 15.15 -12.28 -14.84
N HIS A 94 13.92 -11.80 -15.12
CA HIS A 94 13.18 -12.14 -16.34
C HIS A 94 13.27 -11.07 -17.45
N HIS A 95 14.10 -10.04 -17.28
CA HIS A 95 14.31 -8.99 -18.26
C HIS A 95 13.01 -8.37 -18.77
N VAL A 96 12.08 -8.09 -17.84
CA VAL A 96 10.78 -7.51 -18.16
C VAL A 96 10.93 -6.20 -18.90
N THR A 97 10.16 -6.02 -19.97
CA THR A 97 10.12 -4.75 -20.72
C THR A 97 8.82 -4.01 -20.48
N LEU A 98 8.84 -2.71 -20.70
CA LEU A 98 7.64 -1.87 -20.55
C LEU A 98 6.48 -2.34 -21.45
N ALA A 99 6.79 -2.83 -22.65
CA ALA A 99 5.79 -3.35 -23.60
C ALA A 99 5.06 -4.60 -23.07
N ARG A 100 5.74 -5.39 -22.25
CA ARG A 100 5.22 -6.64 -21.69
C ARG A 100 4.71 -6.52 -20.27
N LEU A 101 4.72 -5.33 -19.68
CA LEU A 101 4.31 -5.09 -18.29
C LEU A 101 2.94 -5.73 -17.96
N MET A 102 2.00 -5.65 -18.91
CA MET A 102 0.64 -6.16 -18.75
C MET A 102 0.53 -7.69 -18.69
N ASP A 103 1.53 -8.41 -19.20
CA ASP A 103 1.56 -9.88 -19.19
C ASP A 103 1.74 -10.43 -17.77
N TYR A 104 2.34 -9.65 -16.88
CA TYR A 104 2.73 -10.03 -15.53
C TYR A 104 1.80 -9.53 -14.43
N ILE A 105 0.90 -8.60 -14.74
CA ILE A 105 -0.01 -8.01 -13.76
C ILE A 105 -1.34 -8.75 -13.80
N PRO A 106 -1.81 -9.30 -12.65
CA PRO A 106 -3.07 -10.01 -12.61
C PRO A 106 -4.24 -9.09 -12.90
N ARG A 107 -5.27 -9.64 -13.55
CA ARG A 107 -6.53 -8.90 -13.82
C ARG A 107 -7.47 -8.82 -12.61
N SER A 108 -7.13 -9.49 -11.52
CA SER A 108 -7.93 -9.47 -10.29
C SER A 108 -7.90 -8.08 -9.63
N ASN A 109 -8.97 -7.74 -8.92
CA ASN A 109 -9.11 -6.45 -8.21
C ASN A 109 -8.49 -6.47 -6.81
N ASP A 110 -7.67 -7.45 -6.48
CA ASP A 110 -7.06 -7.54 -5.16
C ASP A 110 -5.91 -6.53 -5.03
N PRO A 111 -6.00 -5.56 -4.10
CA PRO A 111 -5.07 -4.45 -4.06
C PRO A 111 -3.81 -4.69 -3.22
N THR A 112 -3.72 -5.80 -2.47
CA THR A 112 -2.64 -5.99 -1.50
C THR A 112 -1.30 -6.40 -2.13
N CYS A 113 -0.97 -7.69 -2.11
CA CYS A 113 0.30 -8.22 -2.61
C CYS A 113 0.47 -7.99 -4.12
N SER A 114 -0.57 -8.28 -4.89
CA SER A 114 -0.55 -8.13 -6.35
C SER A 114 -0.27 -6.71 -6.84
N ALA A 115 -0.81 -5.71 -6.14
CA ALA A 115 -0.54 -4.30 -6.45
C ALA A 115 0.92 -3.95 -6.18
N GLY A 116 1.47 -4.44 -5.06
CA GLY A 116 2.89 -4.26 -4.72
C GLY A 116 3.82 -4.86 -5.77
N PHE A 117 3.53 -6.07 -6.25
CA PHE A 117 4.31 -6.70 -7.32
C PHE A 117 4.33 -5.86 -8.60
N GLY A 118 3.17 -5.38 -9.04
CA GLY A 118 3.08 -4.49 -10.22
C GLY A 118 3.89 -3.21 -10.06
N MET A 119 3.85 -2.58 -8.87
CA MET A 119 4.72 -1.44 -8.57
C MET A 119 6.20 -1.81 -8.63
N GLY A 120 6.58 -2.97 -8.09
CA GLY A 120 7.96 -3.48 -8.16
C GLY A 120 8.47 -3.64 -9.58
N LEU A 121 7.64 -4.19 -10.49
CA LEU A 121 7.97 -4.26 -11.91
C LEU A 121 8.19 -2.86 -12.50
N VAL A 122 7.30 -1.91 -12.22
CA VAL A 122 7.44 -0.52 -12.68
C VAL A 122 8.72 0.11 -12.13
N MET A 123 9.08 -0.15 -10.87
CA MET A 123 10.32 0.34 -10.27
C MET A 123 11.58 -0.19 -11.00
N TYR A 124 11.57 -1.44 -11.43
CA TYR A 124 12.65 -2.00 -12.26
C TYR A 124 12.75 -1.29 -13.62
N LEU A 125 11.63 -0.91 -14.21
CA LEU A 125 11.55 -0.26 -15.51
C LEU A 125 11.97 1.23 -15.52
N GLY A 126 12.43 1.76 -14.39
CA GLY A 126 12.79 3.18 -14.24
C GLY A 126 13.64 3.77 -15.37
N PRO A 127 14.75 3.13 -15.82
CA PRO A 127 15.54 3.62 -16.94
C PRO A 127 14.74 3.73 -18.26
N GLN A 128 13.90 2.74 -18.58
CA GLN A 128 13.04 2.77 -19.77
C GLN A 128 11.98 3.87 -19.66
N ILE A 129 11.47 4.13 -18.45
CA ILE A 129 10.50 5.19 -18.17
C ILE A 129 11.12 6.58 -18.43
N ILE A 130 12.36 6.79 -17.98
CA ILE A 130 13.08 8.06 -18.25
C ILE A 130 13.27 8.26 -19.76
N LEU A 131 13.76 7.23 -20.45
CA LEU A 131 14.01 7.30 -21.90
C LEU A 131 12.74 7.61 -22.71
N SER A 132 11.58 7.08 -22.30
CA SER A 132 10.29 7.34 -22.94
C SER A 132 9.61 8.63 -22.46
N GLY A 133 10.23 9.40 -21.58
CA GLY A 133 9.64 10.59 -20.96
C GLY A 133 8.41 10.28 -20.11
N GLY A 134 8.22 9.04 -19.68
CA GLY A 134 7.11 8.55 -18.85
C GLY A 134 5.82 8.24 -19.62
N ARG A 135 5.65 8.73 -20.85
CA ARG A 135 4.39 8.58 -21.61
C ARG A 135 4.04 7.12 -21.92
N SER A 136 5.03 6.33 -22.34
CA SER A 136 4.80 4.90 -22.63
C SER A 136 4.39 4.14 -21.37
N ALA A 137 5.01 4.43 -20.22
CA ALA A 137 4.63 3.85 -18.94
C ALA A 137 3.21 4.26 -18.54
N LEU A 138 2.87 5.54 -18.67
CA LEU A 138 1.51 6.01 -18.41
C LEU A 138 0.49 5.29 -19.29
N THR A 139 0.77 5.14 -20.60
CA THR A 139 -0.11 4.42 -21.52
C THR A 139 -0.34 2.97 -21.06
N GLN A 140 0.70 2.28 -20.59
CA GLN A 140 0.55 0.93 -20.04
C GLN A 140 -0.25 0.94 -18.73
N CYS A 141 0.03 1.84 -17.81
CA CYS A 141 -0.73 1.98 -16.57
C CYS A 141 -2.22 2.22 -16.82
N MET A 142 -2.57 3.05 -17.80
CA MET A 142 -3.98 3.37 -18.13
C MET A 142 -4.73 2.23 -18.82
N ARG A 143 -4.03 1.19 -19.29
CA ARG A 143 -4.64 -0.06 -19.83
C ARG A 143 -4.97 -1.09 -18.75
N LEU A 144 -4.55 -0.87 -17.51
CA LEU A 144 -4.86 -1.79 -16.41
C LEU A 144 -6.37 -1.88 -16.18
N PRO A 145 -6.87 -3.06 -15.77
CA PRO A 145 -8.31 -3.36 -15.81
C PRO A 145 -9.16 -2.56 -14.83
N THR A 146 -8.53 -1.89 -13.86
CA THR A 146 -9.25 -1.04 -12.91
C THR A 146 -8.51 0.27 -12.69
N ARG A 147 -9.25 1.31 -12.32
CA ARG A 147 -8.68 2.62 -11.98
C ARG A 147 -7.74 2.55 -10.78
N TYR A 148 -8.02 1.67 -9.81
CA TYR A 148 -7.11 1.45 -8.70
C TYR A 148 -5.76 0.90 -9.16
N ARG A 149 -5.75 -0.06 -10.08
CA ARG A 149 -4.52 -0.60 -10.66
C ARG A 149 -3.76 0.46 -11.47
N SER A 150 -4.49 1.27 -12.23
CA SER A 150 -3.88 2.39 -12.96
C SER A 150 -3.23 3.37 -11.98
N TYR A 151 -3.93 3.74 -10.90
CA TYR A 151 -3.39 4.59 -9.83
C TYR A 151 -2.12 4.00 -9.21
N THR A 152 -2.14 2.75 -8.78
CA THR A 152 -0.98 2.10 -8.16
C THR A 152 0.21 2.01 -9.12
N CYS A 153 -0.05 1.76 -10.40
CA CYS A 153 0.97 1.74 -11.45
C CYS A 153 1.59 3.14 -11.64
N VAL A 154 0.78 4.19 -11.74
CA VAL A 154 1.26 5.58 -11.87
C VAL A 154 2.05 6.01 -10.61
N HIS A 155 1.60 5.61 -9.42
CA HIS A 155 2.33 5.80 -8.18
C HIS A 155 3.71 5.10 -8.25
N GLY A 156 3.74 3.88 -8.78
CA GLY A 156 4.97 3.12 -9.05
C GLY A 156 5.93 3.84 -10.01
N ILE A 157 5.43 4.60 -10.98
CA ILE A 157 6.29 5.46 -11.84
C ILE A 157 7.06 6.46 -10.97
N GLY A 158 6.44 7.04 -9.95
CA GLY A 158 7.11 7.96 -9.03
C GLY A 158 8.29 7.31 -8.29
N HIS A 159 8.10 6.11 -7.76
CA HIS A 159 9.18 5.31 -7.17
C HIS A 159 10.29 5.01 -8.18
N ALA A 160 9.91 4.59 -9.40
CA ALA A 160 10.85 4.28 -10.47
C ALA A 160 11.73 5.49 -10.83
N LEU A 161 11.13 6.66 -10.96
CA LEU A 161 11.83 7.91 -11.25
C LEU A 161 12.79 8.30 -10.11
N MET A 162 12.38 8.15 -8.85
CA MET A 162 13.27 8.42 -7.72
C MET A 162 14.53 7.55 -7.75
N ARG A 163 14.37 6.27 -8.03
CA ARG A 163 15.51 5.33 -8.14
C ARG A 163 16.38 5.63 -9.35
N ALA A 164 15.77 5.84 -10.51
CA ALA A 164 16.50 6.09 -11.75
C ALA A 164 17.21 7.46 -11.76
N TYR A 165 16.70 8.44 -11.02
CA TYR A 165 17.40 9.71 -10.76
C TYR A 165 18.27 9.68 -9.49
N HIS A 166 18.54 8.50 -8.93
CA HIS A 166 19.41 8.33 -7.75
C HIS A 166 19.02 9.23 -6.56
N GLY A 167 17.74 9.26 -6.23
CA GLY A 167 17.20 10.03 -5.11
C GLY A 167 17.03 11.54 -5.36
N ARG A 168 17.22 12.02 -6.58
CA ARG A 168 17.05 13.43 -6.94
C ARG A 168 15.55 13.75 -7.07
N LEU A 169 14.97 14.22 -5.96
CA LEU A 169 13.53 14.45 -5.84
C LEU A 169 13.00 15.47 -6.86
N ARG A 170 13.72 16.57 -7.07
CA ARG A 170 13.27 17.63 -7.98
C ARG A 170 13.09 17.13 -9.40
N GLU A 171 14.07 16.40 -9.92
CA GLU A 171 14.05 15.83 -11.26
C GLU A 171 12.94 14.78 -11.39
N SER A 172 12.74 13.98 -10.35
CA SER A 172 11.68 12.97 -10.30
C SER A 172 10.29 13.62 -10.38
N VAL A 173 10.02 14.62 -9.53
CA VAL A 173 8.75 15.36 -9.52
C VAL A 173 8.55 16.15 -10.80
N GLN A 174 9.62 16.74 -11.38
CA GLN A 174 9.56 17.41 -12.67
C GLN A 174 9.20 16.45 -13.81
N SER A 175 9.71 15.21 -13.76
CA SER A 175 9.33 14.18 -14.72
C SER A 175 7.88 13.74 -14.55
N CYS A 176 7.39 13.61 -13.31
CA CYS A 176 5.97 13.36 -13.04
C CYS A 176 5.05 14.41 -13.69
N ARG A 177 5.43 15.69 -13.72
CA ARG A 177 4.61 16.76 -14.34
C ARG A 177 4.28 16.49 -15.81
N LYS A 178 5.12 15.74 -16.52
CA LYS A 178 4.87 15.38 -17.91
C LYS A 178 3.72 14.41 -18.11
N LEU A 179 3.19 13.83 -17.02
CA LEU A 179 2.08 12.87 -17.03
C LEU A 179 0.70 13.55 -16.96
N GLY A 180 0.63 14.89 -17.05
CA GLY A 180 -0.64 15.63 -17.09
C GLY A 180 -1.45 15.46 -15.82
N GLU A 181 -2.70 15.04 -15.95
CA GLU A 181 -3.64 14.86 -14.83
C GLU A 181 -3.18 13.80 -13.81
N GLN A 182 -2.38 12.83 -14.23
CA GLN A 182 -1.85 11.78 -13.38
C GLN A 182 -0.56 12.18 -12.63
N ALA A 183 -0.07 13.36 -12.88
CA ALA A 183 1.16 13.87 -12.27
C ALA A 183 1.17 13.88 -10.74
N PRO A 184 0.07 14.23 -10.03
CA PRO A 184 0.04 14.19 -8.56
C PRO A 184 0.19 12.79 -7.97
N ASP A 185 -0.35 11.76 -8.62
CA ASP A 185 -0.25 10.36 -8.16
C ASP A 185 1.19 9.85 -8.34
N CYS A 186 1.83 10.19 -9.47
CA CYS A 186 3.26 9.95 -9.68
C CYS A 186 4.11 10.69 -8.63
N ALA A 187 3.85 11.98 -8.41
CA ALA A 187 4.58 12.77 -7.42
C ALA A 187 4.44 12.18 -6.00
N GLN A 188 3.27 11.65 -5.66
CA GLN A 188 3.08 10.95 -4.39
C GLN A 188 4.02 9.75 -4.24
N GLY A 189 4.22 8.96 -5.30
CA GLY A 189 5.18 7.86 -5.31
C GLY A 189 6.63 8.35 -5.13
N ALA A 190 7.00 9.44 -5.80
CA ALA A 190 8.31 10.05 -5.65
C ALA A 190 8.56 10.57 -4.22
N PHE A 191 7.60 11.25 -3.61
CA PHE A 191 7.70 11.69 -2.21
C PHE A 191 7.75 10.51 -1.25
N HIS A 192 7.00 9.45 -1.53
CA HIS A 192 7.01 8.23 -0.72
C HIS A 192 8.42 7.61 -0.67
N ASP A 193 9.01 7.36 -1.82
CA ASP A 193 10.37 6.79 -1.91
C ASP A 193 11.42 7.71 -1.27
N TYR A 194 11.30 9.02 -1.49
CA TYR A 194 12.19 10.02 -0.90
C TYR A 194 12.18 9.99 0.63
N TRP A 195 10.99 10.04 1.25
CA TRP A 195 10.89 10.09 2.69
C TRP A 195 11.26 8.74 3.34
N ILE A 196 10.92 7.61 2.70
CA ILE A 196 11.38 6.29 3.16
C ILE A 196 12.90 6.19 3.14
N SER A 197 13.55 6.68 2.08
CA SER A 197 15.02 6.62 1.96
C SER A 197 15.76 7.40 3.05
N LEU A 198 15.08 8.36 3.67
CA LEU A 198 15.60 9.16 4.78
C LEU A 198 15.30 8.55 6.15
N ARG A 199 14.51 7.49 6.23
CA ARG A 199 14.18 6.81 7.47
C ARG A 199 15.41 6.05 7.99
N GLY A 200 15.83 6.36 9.22
CA GLY A 200 16.86 5.60 9.91
C GLY A 200 16.35 4.23 10.37
N ALA A 201 17.26 3.38 10.81
CA ALA A 201 16.93 2.08 11.39
C ALA A 201 16.06 2.19 12.66
N ASP A 202 16.09 3.33 13.33
CA ASP A 202 15.28 3.70 14.49
C ASP A 202 13.87 4.22 14.11
N GLY A 203 13.53 4.22 12.83
CA GLY A 203 12.24 4.72 12.32
C GLY A 203 12.15 6.25 12.22
N THR A 204 13.18 6.99 12.65
CA THR A 204 13.19 8.45 12.52
C THR A 204 13.56 8.87 11.10
N VAL A 205 12.90 9.90 10.58
CA VAL A 205 13.28 10.47 9.29
C VAL A 205 14.42 11.45 9.49
N ARG A 206 15.58 11.13 8.92
CA ARG A 206 16.74 12.01 8.95
C ARG A 206 16.49 13.26 8.11
N ARG A 207 16.99 14.40 8.56
CA ARG A 207 16.94 15.61 7.75
C ARG A 207 17.81 15.42 6.50
N ALA A 208 17.20 15.47 5.33
CA ALA A 208 17.92 15.38 4.06
C ALA A 208 18.84 16.58 3.92
N ASN A 209 20.14 16.38 4.02
CA ASN A 209 21.17 17.41 3.76
C ASN A 209 20.88 18.78 4.39
N GLY A 210 20.27 18.83 5.57
CA GLY A 210 19.92 20.09 6.25
C GLY A 210 18.69 20.81 5.70
N VAL A 211 18.04 20.30 4.66
CA VAL A 211 16.83 20.91 4.07
C VAL A 211 15.62 20.59 4.93
N SER A 212 14.91 21.62 5.38
CA SER A 212 13.70 21.41 6.17
C SER A 212 12.54 20.90 5.31
N PRO A 213 11.64 20.04 5.85
CA PRO A 213 10.42 19.63 5.14
C PRO A 213 9.57 20.80 4.69
N ARG A 214 9.54 21.89 5.50
CA ARG A 214 8.83 23.11 5.15
C ARG A 214 9.38 23.76 3.89
N PHE A 215 10.68 23.79 3.74
CA PHE A 215 11.33 24.30 2.52
C PHE A 215 10.98 23.43 1.30
N LEU A 216 11.09 22.10 1.43
CA LEU A 216 10.79 21.16 0.36
C LEU A 216 9.30 21.21 -0.04
N CYS A 217 8.39 21.10 0.92
CA CYS A 217 6.98 20.95 0.60
C CYS A 217 6.26 22.28 0.28
N ASN A 218 6.72 23.43 0.80
CA ASN A 218 6.03 24.72 0.61
C ASN A 218 6.67 25.62 -0.44
N GLY A 219 7.95 25.47 -0.75
CA GLY A 219 8.68 26.53 -1.47
C GLY A 219 9.06 26.20 -2.90
N HIS A 220 9.33 24.96 -3.24
CA HIS A 220 10.05 24.65 -4.47
C HIS A 220 9.55 23.44 -5.24
N LEU A 221 8.56 22.71 -4.70
CA LEU A 221 7.99 21.54 -5.34
C LEU A 221 6.51 21.76 -5.61
N TRP A 222 6.09 21.34 -6.77
CA TRP A 222 4.68 21.19 -7.09
C TRP A 222 4.09 20.08 -6.20
N TYR A 223 2.78 20.09 -6.01
CA TYR A 223 2.09 19.03 -5.26
C TYR A 223 2.36 19.07 -3.74
N VAL A 224 2.15 20.24 -3.17
CA VAL A 224 2.36 20.53 -1.74
C VAL A 224 1.66 19.51 -0.81
N ARG A 225 0.40 19.15 -1.12
CA ARG A 225 -0.36 18.20 -0.29
C ARG A 225 0.20 16.78 -0.32
N PRO A 226 0.53 16.18 -1.49
CA PRO A 226 1.22 14.90 -1.55
C PRO A 226 2.52 14.89 -0.75
N CYS A 227 3.32 15.95 -0.86
CA CYS A 227 4.57 16.08 -0.13
C CYS A 227 4.35 16.04 1.39
N TRP A 228 3.45 16.86 1.92
CA TRP A 228 3.17 16.89 3.35
C TRP A 228 2.53 15.61 3.86
N PHE A 229 1.60 15.02 3.08
CA PHE A 229 0.99 13.74 3.45
C PHE A 229 2.04 12.64 3.61
N ARG A 230 2.92 12.48 2.62
CA ARG A 230 3.97 11.45 2.69
C ARG A 230 5.02 11.76 3.74
N TYR A 231 5.41 13.01 3.91
CA TYR A 231 6.29 13.38 5.01
C TYR A 231 5.77 12.91 6.36
N PHE A 232 4.53 13.23 6.69
CA PHE A 232 3.93 12.82 7.97
C PHE A 232 3.64 11.33 8.03
N ALA A 233 3.23 10.69 6.94
CA ALA A 233 3.01 9.25 6.87
C ALA A 233 4.29 8.46 7.17
N GLU A 234 5.43 8.91 6.64
CA GLU A 234 6.70 8.23 6.87
C GLU A 234 7.33 8.56 8.23
N GLN A 235 7.06 9.74 8.76
CA GLN A 235 7.49 10.09 10.12
C GLN A 235 6.58 9.50 11.21
N ALA A 236 5.34 9.23 10.88
CA ALA A 236 4.35 8.74 11.84
C ALA A 236 4.54 7.26 12.24
N ALA A 237 5.70 6.65 11.99
CA ALA A 237 6.17 5.49 12.75
C ALA A 237 6.33 5.84 14.26
N GLY A 238 5.65 6.88 14.71
CA GLY A 238 5.42 7.28 16.08
C GLY A 238 4.40 6.36 16.78
N PRO A 239 4.04 6.68 18.02
CA PRO A 239 3.12 5.89 18.81
C PRO A 239 1.79 5.71 18.05
N ILE A 240 1.20 4.51 18.20
CA ILE A 240 -0.12 4.19 17.68
C ILE A 240 -1.09 5.34 18.06
N VAL A 241 -1.75 5.89 17.06
CA VAL A 241 -2.75 6.94 17.28
C VAL A 241 -4.01 6.28 17.78
N ASP A 242 -4.24 6.38 19.08
CA ASP A 242 -5.35 5.75 19.78
C ASP A 242 -6.57 6.66 19.99
N SER A 243 -6.42 7.95 19.75
CA SER A 243 -7.44 8.92 20.07
C SER A 243 -7.38 10.20 19.20
N ALA A 244 -8.49 10.92 19.16
CA ALA A 244 -8.54 12.26 18.56
C ALA A 244 -7.59 13.26 19.26
N ARG A 245 -7.28 13.04 20.55
CA ARG A 245 -6.32 13.86 21.30
C ARG A 245 -4.90 13.63 20.76
N SER A 246 -4.51 12.37 20.51
CA SER A 246 -3.21 12.03 19.94
C SER A 246 -3.00 12.72 18.60
N ILE A 247 -4.01 12.70 17.72
CA ILE A 247 -3.97 13.41 16.42
C ILE A 247 -3.79 14.91 16.62
N ARG A 248 -4.60 15.52 17.51
CA ARG A 248 -4.49 16.96 17.77
C ARG A 248 -3.13 17.35 18.28
N THR A 249 -2.57 16.57 19.19
CA THR A 249 -1.22 16.80 19.77
C THR A 249 -0.13 16.66 18.70
N ALA A 250 -0.18 15.61 17.88
CA ALA A 250 0.80 15.38 16.81
C ALA A 250 0.79 16.51 15.75
N CYS A 251 -0.37 17.11 15.50
CA CYS A 251 -0.56 18.11 14.43
C CYS A 251 -0.75 19.55 14.99
N VAL A 252 -0.39 19.78 16.27
CA VAL A 252 -0.49 21.11 16.89
C VAL A 252 0.45 22.11 16.22
N GLY A 253 0.03 23.37 16.13
CA GLY A 253 0.86 24.45 15.58
C GLY A 253 1.12 24.40 14.08
N LEU A 254 0.60 23.40 13.38
CA LEU A 254 0.76 23.30 11.93
C LEU A 254 -0.25 24.16 11.17
N HIS A 255 0.22 24.80 10.09
CA HIS A 255 -0.62 25.61 9.21
C HIS A 255 -1.50 24.73 8.30
N ARG A 256 -2.44 25.37 7.63
CA ARG A 256 -3.56 24.77 6.90
C ARG A 256 -3.23 23.49 6.09
N LEU A 257 -2.29 23.56 5.17
CA LEU A 257 -1.95 22.41 4.30
C LEU A 257 -1.11 21.37 5.03
N GLN A 258 -0.19 21.80 5.88
CA GLN A 258 0.61 20.93 6.73
C GLN A 258 -0.27 20.14 7.68
N ARG A 259 -1.21 20.83 8.37
CA ARG A 259 -2.14 20.20 9.29
C ARG A 259 -3.03 19.18 8.59
N TYR A 260 -3.53 19.50 7.41
CA TYR A 260 -4.30 18.56 6.60
C TYR A 260 -3.50 17.28 6.29
N GLY A 261 -2.27 17.43 5.80
CA GLY A 261 -1.37 16.30 5.54
C GLY A 261 -1.06 15.48 6.79
N CYS A 262 -0.77 16.16 7.91
CA CYS A 262 -0.49 15.51 9.19
C CYS A 262 -1.70 14.71 9.72
N VAL A 263 -2.89 15.28 9.74
CA VAL A 263 -4.09 14.60 10.22
C VAL A 263 -4.44 13.39 9.34
N SER A 264 -4.36 13.55 8.03
CA SER A 264 -4.58 12.44 7.09
C SER A 264 -3.54 11.31 7.26
N ALA A 265 -2.29 11.66 7.47
CA ALA A 265 -1.23 10.69 7.70
C ALA A 265 -1.35 10.00 9.06
N ALA A 266 -1.66 10.76 10.12
CA ALA A 266 -1.88 10.20 11.45
C ALA A 266 -3.03 9.18 11.47
N ALA A 267 -4.04 9.38 10.64
CA ALA A 267 -5.14 8.42 10.50
C ALA A 267 -4.70 7.05 9.93
N LEU A 268 -3.58 6.97 9.20
CA LEU A 268 -3.00 5.69 8.75
C LEU A 268 -2.45 4.85 9.91
N SER A 269 -2.15 5.48 11.04
CA SER A 269 -1.62 4.82 12.25
C SER A 269 -2.71 4.41 13.23
N ILE A 270 -3.99 4.73 12.97
CA ILE A 270 -5.11 4.25 13.76
C ILE A 270 -5.27 2.74 13.51
N PRO A 271 -5.50 1.91 14.55
CA PRO A 271 -5.78 0.50 14.37
C PRO A 271 -6.87 0.22 13.34
N GLU A 272 -6.76 -0.88 12.60
CA GLU A 272 -7.59 -1.19 11.43
C GLU A 272 -9.07 -1.51 11.71
N ASP A 273 -9.56 -1.26 12.91
CA ASP A 273 -10.98 -1.35 13.19
C ASP A 273 -11.73 -0.12 12.65
N PRO A 274 -12.56 -0.28 11.61
CA PRO A 274 -13.26 0.84 10.99
C PRO A 274 -14.13 1.63 11.97
N LEU A 275 -14.72 0.96 12.96
CA LEU A 275 -15.54 1.62 13.98
C LEU A 275 -14.70 2.55 14.86
N THR A 276 -13.54 2.08 15.28
CA THR A 276 -12.58 2.88 16.06
C THR A 276 -12.05 4.04 15.23
N GLN A 277 -11.66 3.80 13.98
CA GLN A 277 -11.18 4.85 13.08
C GLN A 277 -12.20 5.97 12.90
N THR A 278 -13.42 5.60 12.57
CA THR A 278 -14.49 6.58 12.35
C THR A 278 -14.85 7.33 13.63
N ARG A 279 -14.89 6.64 14.77
CA ARG A 279 -15.15 7.25 16.08
C ARG A 279 -14.07 8.25 16.48
N ILE A 280 -12.81 7.95 16.20
CA ILE A 280 -11.69 8.87 16.45
C ILE A 280 -11.81 10.11 15.56
N CYS A 281 -12.04 9.94 14.27
CA CYS A 281 -12.22 11.05 13.33
C CYS A 281 -13.40 11.95 13.69
N ALA A 282 -14.54 11.37 14.11
CA ALA A 282 -15.73 12.11 14.49
C ALA A 282 -15.54 13.06 15.70
N ARG A 283 -14.54 12.80 16.53
CA ARG A 283 -14.21 13.65 17.69
C ARG A 283 -13.27 14.81 17.39
N LEU A 284 -12.85 14.95 16.14
CA LEU A 284 -12.07 16.08 15.67
C LEU A 284 -12.99 17.24 15.25
N ALA A 285 -12.44 18.47 15.16
CA ALA A 285 -13.15 19.56 14.52
C ALA A 285 -13.47 19.18 13.05
N ALA A 286 -14.58 19.67 12.50
CA ALA A 286 -15.12 19.24 11.20
C ALA A 286 -14.06 19.16 10.08
N ARG A 287 -13.19 20.17 10.01
CA ARG A 287 -12.11 20.22 9.03
C ARG A 287 -11.05 19.12 9.21
N ASP A 288 -10.64 18.85 10.44
CA ASP A 288 -9.68 17.80 10.76
C ASP A 288 -10.35 16.43 10.62
N ALA A 289 -11.65 16.33 10.89
CA ALA A 289 -12.44 15.13 10.66
C ALA A 289 -12.41 14.70 9.18
N GLY A 290 -12.62 15.63 8.24
CA GLY A 290 -12.50 15.35 6.81
C GLY A 290 -11.11 14.87 6.41
N ALA A 291 -10.04 15.49 6.93
CA ALA A 291 -8.67 15.03 6.68
C ALA A 291 -8.40 13.64 7.27
N CYS A 292 -8.92 13.36 8.47
CA CYS A 292 -8.82 12.06 9.12
C CYS A 292 -9.54 10.97 8.32
N LEU A 293 -10.77 11.21 7.90
CA LEU A 293 -11.57 10.27 7.09
C LEU A 293 -10.89 9.95 5.76
N ARG A 294 -10.21 10.92 5.17
CA ARG A 294 -9.39 10.66 3.99
C ARG A 294 -8.26 9.68 4.28
N GLY A 295 -7.53 9.84 5.37
CA GLY A 295 -6.47 8.91 5.77
C GLY A 295 -7.03 7.51 5.97
N VAL A 296 -8.16 7.37 6.67
CA VAL A 296 -8.88 6.09 6.84
C VAL A 296 -9.28 5.48 5.49
N ALA A 297 -9.80 6.28 4.55
CA ALA A 297 -10.18 5.81 3.23
C ALA A 297 -8.97 5.32 2.41
N VAL A 298 -7.83 6.02 2.49
CA VAL A 298 -6.58 5.58 1.85
C VAL A 298 -6.09 4.27 2.46
N GLN A 299 -6.10 4.15 3.79
CA GLN A 299 -5.73 2.92 4.48
C GLN A 299 -6.63 1.75 4.06
N ALA A 300 -7.94 1.96 4.00
CA ALA A 300 -8.89 0.94 3.55
C ALA A 300 -8.65 0.48 2.11
N LEU A 301 -8.22 1.39 1.22
CA LEU A 301 -7.80 1.05 -0.13
C LEU A 301 -6.58 0.12 -0.16
N GLU A 302 -5.60 0.41 0.68
CA GLU A 302 -4.32 -0.31 0.68
C GLU A 302 -4.42 -1.67 1.38
N ARG A 303 -5.35 -1.84 2.34
CA ARG A 303 -5.33 -2.99 3.25
C ARG A 303 -6.54 -3.92 3.22
N SER A 304 -7.74 -3.45 2.89
CA SER A 304 -8.95 -4.29 3.05
C SER A 304 -10.13 -3.95 2.13
N PRO A 305 -10.08 -4.27 0.83
CA PRO A 305 -11.18 -3.99 -0.11
C PRO A 305 -12.56 -4.51 0.29
N PRO A 306 -12.73 -5.70 0.89
CA PRO A 306 -14.05 -6.24 1.17
C PRO A 306 -14.84 -5.51 2.25
N LYS A 307 -14.17 -4.81 3.16
CA LYS A 307 -14.79 -4.09 4.30
C LYS A 307 -15.33 -2.72 3.93
N GLN A 308 -15.21 -2.29 2.70
CA GLN A 308 -15.52 -0.92 2.27
C GLN A 308 -17.00 -0.57 2.40
N ARG A 309 -17.91 -1.51 2.13
CA ARG A 309 -19.36 -1.27 2.34
C ARG A 309 -19.68 -0.99 3.79
N ALA A 310 -19.04 -1.74 4.70
CA ALA A 310 -19.18 -1.51 6.13
C ALA A 310 -18.62 -0.14 6.54
N LEU A 311 -17.50 0.29 5.97
CA LEU A 311 -16.94 1.63 6.18
C LEU A 311 -17.90 2.73 5.72
N PHE A 312 -18.51 2.58 4.55
CA PHE A 312 -19.47 3.56 4.06
C PHE A 312 -20.68 3.70 5.00
N ALA A 313 -21.22 2.57 5.50
CA ALA A 313 -22.30 2.58 6.47
C ALA A 313 -21.97 3.31 7.78
N LEU A 314 -20.67 3.48 8.10
CA LEU A 314 -20.24 4.24 9.27
C LEU A 314 -20.37 5.75 9.10
N CYS A 315 -20.45 6.25 7.87
CA CYS A 315 -20.68 7.68 7.61
C CYS A 315 -21.96 8.19 8.26
N THR A 316 -22.99 7.36 8.34
CA THR A 316 -24.26 7.71 9.02
C THR A 316 -24.11 8.01 10.51
N ARG A 317 -22.98 7.65 11.10
CA ARG A 317 -22.63 7.90 12.51
C ARG A 317 -21.77 9.15 12.71
N MET A 318 -21.45 9.85 11.62
CA MET A 318 -20.65 11.07 11.69
C MET A 318 -21.48 12.26 12.14
N PRO A 319 -20.85 13.25 12.79
CA PRO A 319 -21.48 14.54 13.01
C PRO A 319 -21.95 15.14 11.68
N PRO A 320 -23.06 15.88 11.65
CA PRO A 320 -23.61 16.46 10.41
C PRO A 320 -22.58 17.21 9.57
N GLY A 321 -21.67 17.93 10.20
CA GLY A 321 -20.60 18.68 9.51
C GLY A 321 -19.49 17.83 8.88
N ALA A 322 -19.42 16.52 9.18
CA ALA A 322 -18.44 15.59 8.63
C ALA A 322 -19.08 14.49 7.77
N LEU A 323 -20.41 14.37 7.77
CA LEU A 323 -21.14 13.34 7.04
C LEU A 323 -20.83 13.39 5.54
N GLY A 324 -21.03 14.55 4.92
CA GLY A 324 -20.81 14.71 3.47
C GLY A 324 -19.34 14.45 3.05
N ASP A 325 -18.38 14.82 3.88
CA ASP A 325 -16.97 14.50 3.62
C ASP A 325 -16.71 13.00 3.73
N CYS A 326 -17.28 12.34 4.73
CA CYS A 326 -17.17 10.89 4.89
C CYS A 326 -17.73 10.16 3.66
N GLU A 327 -18.93 10.47 3.25
CA GLU A 327 -19.61 9.85 2.10
C GLU A 327 -18.86 10.11 0.79
N ARG A 328 -18.33 11.31 0.60
CA ARG A 328 -17.51 11.66 -0.57
C ARG A 328 -16.22 10.83 -0.62
N TRP A 329 -15.51 10.72 0.49
CA TRP A 329 -14.26 9.96 0.53
C TRP A 329 -14.45 8.47 0.35
N PHE A 330 -15.43 7.89 1.04
CA PHE A 330 -15.72 6.47 0.88
C PHE A 330 -16.39 6.17 -0.44
N GLY A 331 -17.24 7.05 -0.97
CA GLY A 331 -17.82 6.90 -2.31
C GLY A 331 -16.73 6.85 -3.38
N ARG A 332 -15.74 7.73 -3.31
CA ARG A 332 -14.58 7.71 -4.20
C ARG A 332 -13.76 6.43 -4.04
N THR A 333 -13.47 6.04 -2.80
CA THR A 333 -12.69 4.83 -2.48
C THR A 333 -13.37 3.60 -3.05
N LEU A 334 -14.68 3.46 -2.83
CA LEU A 334 -15.47 2.36 -3.36
C LEU A 334 -15.53 2.37 -4.88
N ALA A 335 -15.69 3.54 -5.49
CA ALA A 335 -15.69 3.66 -6.95
C ALA A 335 -14.35 3.24 -7.56
N LEU A 336 -13.23 3.59 -6.94
CA LEU A 336 -11.90 3.16 -7.37
C LEU A 336 -11.73 1.65 -7.37
N VAL A 337 -12.12 0.97 -6.29
CA VAL A 337 -11.92 -0.49 -6.15
C VAL A 337 -12.96 -1.31 -6.87
N THR A 338 -14.15 -0.74 -7.13
CA THR A 338 -15.24 -1.40 -7.88
C THR A 338 -15.30 -0.96 -9.33
N ASP A 339 -14.38 -0.11 -9.76
CA ASP A 339 -14.35 0.50 -11.09
C ASP A 339 -15.65 1.23 -11.45
N GLY A 340 -16.15 2.03 -10.50
CA GLY A 340 -17.40 2.79 -10.65
C GLY A 340 -18.68 1.99 -10.52
N ARG A 341 -18.61 0.69 -10.25
CA ARG A 341 -19.80 -0.20 -10.14
C ARG A 341 -20.47 -0.17 -8.78
N PHE A 342 -19.98 0.62 -7.83
CA PHE A 342 -20.62 0.75 -6.53
C PHE A 342 -21.87 1.63 -6.61
N PRO A 343 -23.05 1.15 -6.21
CA PRO A 343 -24.28 1.94 -6.18
C PRO A 343 -24.21 2.94 -5.01
N CYS A 344 -24.05 4.20 -5.34
CA CYS A 344 -24.07 5.27 -4.35
C CYS A 344 -25.48 5.52 -3.81
N PRO A 345 -25.68 5.51 -2.48
CA PRO A 345 -27.00 5.75 -1.88
C PRO A 345 -27.41 7.23 -1.93
N ASP A 346 -26.50 8.16 -1.96
CA ASP A 346 -26.76 9.60 -1.85
C ASP A 346 -25.92 10.46 -2.80
N ASN A 347 -26.11 11.79 -2.72
CA ASN A 347 -25.44 12.74 -3.60
C ASN A 347 -23.97 12.93 -3.25
N ALA A 348 -23.59 12.91 -1.97
CA ALA A 348 -22.20 13.09 -1.54
C ALA A 348 -21.34 11.91 -2.00
N CYS A 349 -21.86 10.68 -1.89
CA CYS A 349 -21.24 9.49 -2.46
C CYS A 349 -21.06 9.60 -3.98
N ARG A 350 -22.10 10.02 -4.71
CA ARG A 350 -22.03 10.21 -6.17
C ARG A 350 -21.00 11.26 -6.57
N GLN A 351 -20.93 12.37 -5.83
CA GLN A 351 -19.88 13.37 -6.02
C GLN A 351 -18.49 12.76 -5.81
N GLY A 352 -18.30 11.99 -4.75
CA GLY A 352 -17.04 11.28 -4.51
C GLY A 352 -16.72 10.28 -5.62
N ALA A 353 -17.69 9.50 -6.05
CA ALA A 353 -17.53 8.54 -7.14
C ALA A 353 -17.20 9.21 -8.48
N ALA A 354 -17.76 10.39 -8.76
CA ALA A 354 -17.43 11.16 -9.95
C ALA A 354 -15.96 11.61 -10.01
N LEU A 355 -15.32 11.73 -8.84
CA LEU A 355 -13.88 12.07 -8.73
C LEU A 355 -12.94 10.87 -8.98
N ILE A 356 -13.46 9.76 -9.48
CA ILE A 356 -12.66 8.53 -9.72
C ILE A 356 -11.51 8.76 -10.72
N GLY A 357 -11.66 9.70 -11.63
CA GLY A 357 -10.63 10.07 -12.60
C GLY A 357 -9.61 11.08 -12.06
N GLU A 358 -9.90 11.72 -10.92
CA GLU A 358 -9.00 12.70 -10.33
C GLU A 358 -7.94 12.04 -9.48
N PRO A 359 -6.74 12.61 -9.40
CA PRO A 359 -5.68 12.12 -8.53
C PRO A 359 -6.15 12.01 -7.07
N LEU A 360 -5.79 10.93 -6.38
CA LEU A 360 -6.17 10.70 -4.97
C LEU A 360 -5.74 11.83 -4.02
N VAL A 361 -4.82 12.66 -4.46
CA VAL A 361 -4.13 13.63 -3.62
C VAL A 361 -4.43 15.09 -3.97
N THR A 362 -5.12 15.34 -5.07
CA THR A 362 -5.52 16.70 -5.47
C THR A 362 -6.93 16.99 -5.00
N PHE A 363 -7.05 17.71 -3.90
CA PHE A 363 -8.27 18.42 -3.56
C PHE A 363 -7.92 19.86 -3.20
N SER A 364 -8.51 20.74 -3.97
CA SER A 364 -8.51 22.18 -3.76
C SER A 364 -9.17 22.59 -2.44
#